data_0eb1747f24fd204326532f515b258880
#
_entry.id   0eb1747f24fd204326532f515b258880
#
_cell.length_a   1.000
_cell.length_b   1.000
_cell.length_c   1.000
_cell.angle_alpha   90.00
_cell.angle_beta   90.00
_cell.angle_gamma   90.00
#
_symmetry.space_group_name_H-M   'P 1'
#
loop_
_entity.id
_entity.type
_entity.pdbx_description
1 polymer ?
#
loop_
_entity_poly.entity_id
_entity_poly.type
_entity_poly.pdbx_seq_one_letter_code
_entity_poly.pdbx_strand_id
1 'polypeptide(L)'
;LYHDFALSKNNGGLKMPQTFYEVLWIFIIYAFIGWCSEVSYAALDRGIFVNRGFLNGPYCPIYGCGVLIVVVLLTPLKKNLLILYLGSFLLTSVLEFITGFVMEKVFHNKWWDYSDKPFNIMGYVCLKFSIFWGLAFTFIILIIHPIIYGFIHLIPHIVGVVLLIIIMTGFAIDVVVTVSTIVKFNRRLKVMDDIAAKIKVLSNQIGENIYENVEEALEKSAEFKEGHAEKIEKLENLRHKYDELLSKKNAVSSRLMKAFPDMKSRENDKTLTEFKKHFRLDKPEQK
;
A
#
# COMPACT_ATOMS: atom_id res chain seq x y z
N LEU A 1 -22.37 -34.78 -12.27
CA LEU A 1 -22.32 -33.77 -11.18
C LEU A 1 -22.53 -34.35 -9.77
N TYR A 2 -23.16 -35.54 -9.62
CA TYR A 2 -23.40 -36.22 -8.33
C TYR A 2 -22.34 -37.29 -8.01
N HIS A 3 -21.52 -37.70 -8.99
CA HIS A 3 -20.53 -38.77 -8.84
C HIS A 3 -19.18 -38.28 -8.25
N ASP A 4 -18.85 -36.98 -8.39
CA ASP A 4 -17.59 -36.41 -7.88
C ASP A 4 -17.63 -36.12 -6.37
N PHE A 5 -18.83 -36.08 -5.77
CA PHE A 5 -19.00 -35.86 -4.33
C PHE A 5 -18.65 -37.07 -3.46
N ALA A 6 -18.61 -38.26 -4.05
CA ALA A 6 -18.34 -39.52 -3.32
C ALA A 6 -16.85 -39.84 -3.14
N LEU A 7 -15.97 -39.29 -3.98
CA LEU A 7 -14.53 -39.59 -3.93
C LEU A 7 -13.75 -38.70 -2.92
N SER A 8 -14.35 -37.63 -2.42
CA SER A 8 -13.74 -36.74 -1.41
C SER A 8 -13.76 -37.30 0.02
N LYS A 9 -14.44 -38.42 0.27
CA LYS A 9 -14.75 -38.90 1.64
C LYS A 9 -13.66 -39.74 2.32
N ASN A 10 -12.55 -40.08 1.62
CA ASN A 10 -11.62 -41.07 2.18
C ASN A 10 -10.11 -40.76 2.10
N ASN A 11 -9.69 -39.55 1.75
CA ASN A 11 -8.28 -39.17 1.89
C ASN A 11 -8.10 -38.27 3.11
N GLY A 12 -7.80 -38.85 4.24
CA GLY A 12 -7.60 -38.19 5.52
C GLY A 12 -6.66 -36.98 5.44
N GLY A 13 -7.20 -35.81 5.21
CA GLY A 13 -6.56 -34.62 5.67
C GLY A 13 -6.04 -33.60 4.67
N LEU A 14 -6.13 -33.77 3.34
CA LEU A 14 -5.75 -32.67 2.42
C LEU A 14 -6.94 -31.74 2.19
N LYS A 15 -6.94 -30.61 2.91
CA LYS A 15 -7.94 -29.55 2.74
C LYS A 15 -7.41 -28.52 1.72
N MET A 16 -7.27 -28.96 0.47
CA MET A 16 -6.88 -28.14 -0.67
C MET A 16 -8.11 -27.71 -1.46
N PRO A 17 -8.13 -26.49 -2.03
CA PRO A 17 -9.24 -26.08 -2.87
C PRO A 17 -9.33 -26.97 -4.12
N GLN A 18 -10.53 -27.48 -4.40
CA GLN A 18 -10.83 -28.34 -5.55
C GLN A 18 -11.62 -27.57 -6.62
N THR A 19 -12.24 -26.48 -6.26
CA THR A 19 -13.10 -25.68 -7.13
C THR A 19 -12.71 -24.20 -7.10
N PHE A 20 -13.03 -23.48 -8.16
CA PHE A 20 -12.82 -22.02 -8.20
C PHE A 20 -13.63 -21.29 -7.12
N TYR A 21 -14.78 -21.82 -6.75
CA TYR A 21 -15.60 -21.34 -5.65
C TYR A 21 -14.82 -21.35 -4.32
N GLU A 22 -14.14 -22.44 -4.00
CA GLU A 22 -13.33 -22.57 -2.79
C GLU A 22 -12.10 -21.65 -2.83
N VAL A 23 -11.46 -21.54 -3.99
CA VAL A 23 -10.33 -20.59 -4.19
C VAL A 23 -10.75 -19.17 -3.86
N LEU A 24 -11.91 -18.71 -4.37
CA LEU A 24 -12.40 -17.35 -4.10
C LEU A 24 -12.76 -17.15 -2.62
N TRP A 25 -13.40 -18.14 -1.98
CA TRP A 25 -13.72 -18.07 -0.56
C TRP A 25 -12.46 -18.01 0.30
N ILE A 26 -11.49 -18.86 0.05
CA ILE A 26 -10.19 -18.85 0.74
C ILE A 26 -9.54 -17.49 0.57
N PHE A 27 -9.45 -16.98 -0.66
CA PHE A 27 -8.87 -15.66 -0.94
C PHE A 27 -9.54 -14.55 -0.11
N ILE A 28 -10.86 -14.43 -0.17
CA ILE A 28 -11.61 -13.36 0.49
C ILE A 28 -11.52 -13.47 2.01
N ILE A 29 -11.69 -14.67 2.58
CA ILE A 29 -11.63 -14.86 4.04
C ILE A 29 -10.25 -14.49 4.55
N TYR A 30 -9.17 -14.94 3.90
CA TYR A 30 -7.83 -14.62 4.36
C TYR A 30 -7.41 -13.19 4.05
N ALA A 31 -7.92 -12.57 2.98
CA ALA A 31 -7.75 -11.14 2.77
C ALA A 31 -8.40 -10.31 3.88
N PHE A 32 -9.58 -10.75 4.37
CA PHE A 32 -10.26 -10.12 5.51
C PHE A 32 -9.52 -10.36 6.84
N ILE A 33 -9.11 -11.59 7.13
CA ILE A 33 -8.34 -11.92 8.35
C ILE A 33 -7.01 -11.14 8.35
N GLY A 34 -6.33 -11.06 7.22
CA GLY A 34 -5.12 -10.27 7.07
C GLY A 34 -5.35 -8.78 7.33
N TRP A 35 -6.47 -8.23 6.85
CA TRP A 35 -6.87 -6.87 7.18
C TRP A 35 -7.12 -6.68 8.68
N CYS A 36 -7.84 -7.59 9.33
CA CYS A 36 -8.03 -7.57 10.78
C CYS A 36 -6.69 -7.56 11.54
N SER A 37 -5.73 -8.37 11.09
CA SER A 37 -4.39 -8.45 11.70
C SER A 37 -3.64 -7.13 11.57
N GLU A 38 -3.67 -6.49 10.40
CA GLU A 38 -3.03 -5.19 10.14
C GLU A 38 -3.65 -4.07 10.98
N VAL A 39 -4.99 -4.04 11.06
CA VAL A 39 -5.70 -3.04 11.88
C VAL A 39 -5.40 -3.24 13.36
N SER A 40 -5.39 -4.50 13.84
CA SER A 40 -5.05 -4.83 15.22
C SER A 40 -3.62 -4.43 15.55
N TYR A 41 -2.68 -4.74 14.67
CA TYR A 41 -1.29 -4.32 14.83
C TYR A 41 -1.17 -2.78 14.92
N ALA A 42 -1.85 -2.04 14.03
CA ALA A 42 -1.83 -0.58 14.09
C ALA A 42 -2.47 -0.02 15.36
N ALA A 43 -3.55 -0.63 15.83
CA ALA A 43 -4.21 -0.23 17.06
C ALA A 43 -3.30 -0.43 18.28
N LEU A 44 -2.55 -1.53 18.34
CA LEU A 44 -1.59 -1.82 19.41
C LEU A 44 -0.36 -0.89 19.33
N ASP A 45 0.15 -0.63 18.13
CA ASP A 45 1.35 0.18 17.90
C ASP A 45 1.10 1.68 18.11
N ARG A 46 -0.08 2.18 17.68
CA ARG A 46 -0.38 3.62 17.61
C ARG A 46 -1.51 4.08 18.55
N GLY A 47 -2.18 3.17 19.24
CA GLY A 47 -3.32 3.48 20.10
C GLY A 47 -4.58 3.99 19.37
N ILE A 48 -4.63 3.93 18.05
CA ILE A 48 -5.74 4.42 17.23
C ILE A 48 -6.13 3.41 16.16
N PHE A 49 -7.41 3.41 15.79
CA PHE A 49 -7.89 2.64 14.65
C PHE A 49 -7.41 3.26 13.33
N VAL A 50 -6.68 2.48 12.55
CA VAL A 50 -6.25 2.87 11.19
C VAL A 50 -6.52 1.72 10.23
N ASN A 51 -7.27 1.96 9.16
CA ASN A 51 -7.37 1.00 8.07
C ASN A 51 -6.02 0.91 7.34
N ARG A 52 -5.21 -0.09 7.67
CA ARG A 52 -3.89 -0.37 7.06
C ARG A 52 -3.96 -1.18 5.77
N GLY A 53 -5.16 -1.53 5.30
CA GLY A 53 -5.30 -2.16 4.00
C GLY A 53 -4.89 -1.20 2.85
N PHE A 54 -4.34 -1.75 1.78
CA PHE A 54 -4.14 -1.00 0.53
C PHE A 54 -5.49 -0.52 -0.03
N LEU A 55 -6.51 -1.36 0.02
CA LEU A 55 -7.87 -1.06 -0.41
C LEU A 55 -8.66 -0.27 0.66
N ASN A 56 -9.75 0.39 0.25
CA ASN A 56 -10.61 1.13 1.18
C ASN A 56 -11.45 0.19 2.05
N GLY A 57 -11.91 -0.93 1.47
CA GLY A 57 -12.64 -1.98 2.18
C GLY A 57 -11.73 -2.83 3.08
N PRO A 58 -12.32 -3.75 3.84
CA PRO A 58 -11.62 -4.58 4.80
C PRO A 58 -10.90 -5.76 4.12
N TYR A 59 -10.01 -5.48 3.18
CA TYR A 59 -9.29 -6.48 2.40
C TYR A 59 -7.80 -6.17 2.31
N CYS A 60 -6.96 -7.16 2.60
CA CYS A 60 -5.53 -7.16 2.31
C CYS A 60 -5.21 -8.30 1.32
N PRO A 61 -5.24 -8.05 0.01
CA PRO A 61 -5.11 -9.08 -1.03
C PRO A 61 -3.85 -9.94 -0.92
N ILE A 62 -2.75 -9.36 -0.47
CA ILE A 62 -1.48 -10.09 -0.29
C ILE A 62 -1.62 -11.29 0.65
N TYR A 63 -2.45 -11.18 1.70
CA TYR A 63 -2.70 -12.28 2.64
C TYR A 63 -3.54 -13.38 2.00
N GLY A 64 -4.58 -13.00 1.24
CA GLY A 64 -5.39 -13.96 0.48
C GLY A 64 -4.57 -14.73 -0.55
N CYS A 65 -3.76 -14.04 -1.34
CA CYS A 65 -2.83 -14.65 -2.30
C CYS A 65 -1.79 -15.51 -1.59
N GLY A 66 -1.19 -15.00 -0.50
CA GLY A 66 -0.15 -15.71 0.24
C GLY A 66 -0.65 -17.04 0.79
N VAL A 67 -1.83 -17.03 1.44
CA VAL A 67 -2.41 -18.28 1.97
C VAL A 67 -2.77 -19.24 0.84
N LEU A 68 -3.34 -18.78 -0.26
CA LEU A 68 -3.63 -19.65 -1.40
C LEU A 68 -2.37 -20.34 -1.94
N ILE A 69 -1.29 -19.58 -2.17
CA ILE A 69 -0.02 -20.11 -2.67
C ILE A 69 0.53 -21.16 -1.70
N VAL A 70 0.58 -20.82 -0.41
CA VAL A 70 1.12 -21.71 0.62
C VAL A 70 0.24 -22.93 0.80
N VAL A 71 -1.09 -22.80 0.80
CA VAL A 71 -2.02 -23.94 0.88
C VAL A 71 -1.85 -24.90 -0.30
N VAL A 72 -1.82 -24.36 -1.52
CA VAL A 72 -1.70 -25.20 -2.73
C VAL A 72 -0.35 -25.90 -2.79
N LEU A 73 0.75 -25.22 -2.48
CA LEU A 73 2.09 -25.77 -2.63
C LEU A 73 2.55 -26.61 -1.43
N LEU A 74 2.16 -26.24 -0.19
CA LEU A 74 2.71 -26.86 1.01
C LEU A 74 1.77 -27.83 1.74
N THR A 75 0.47 -27.82 1.46
CA THR A 75 -0.44 -28.79 2.09
C THR A 75 -0.02 -30.25 1.85
N PRO A 76 0.48 -30.64 0.66
CA PRO A 76 1.01 -32.00 0.47
C PRO A 76 2.19 -32.33 1.39
N LEU A 77 2.95 -31.31 1.80
CA LEU A 77 4.18 -31.44 2.59
C LEU A 77 3.96 -31.27 4.09
N LYS A 78 2.72 -31.05 4.55
CA LYS A 78 2.37 -30.74 5.95
C LYS A 78 2.78 -31.79 6.99
N LYS A 79 3.08 -33.02 6.55
CA LYS A 79 3.55 -34.09 7.44
C LYS A 79 4.94 -33.80 8.02
N ASN A 80 5.78 -33.06 7.31
CA ASN A 80 7.10 -32.66 7.78
C ASN A 80 7.06 -31.17 8.19
N LEU A 81 7.06 -30.94 9.50
CA LEU A 81 6.96 -29.60 10.08
C LEU A 81 8.10 -28.67 9.64
N LEU A 82 9.33 -29.22 9.51
CA LEU A 82 10.48 -28.43 9.09
C LEU A 82 10.34 -27.98 7.64
N ILE A 83 9.94 -28.89 6.75
CA ILE A 83 9.71 -28.56 5.33
C ILE A 83 8.56 -27.55 5.20
N LEU A 84 7.49 -27.73 5.97
CA LEU A 84 6.36 -26.80 5.99
C LEU A 84 6.80 -25.40 6.43
N TYR A 85 7.58 -25.31 7.51
CA TYR A 85 8.09 -24.04 8.02
C TYR A 85 9.04 -23.36 7.02
N LEU A 86 10.06 -24.08 6.53
CA LEU A 86 11.02 -23.52 5.58
C LEU A 86 10.37 -23.13 4.25
N GLY A 87 9.41 -23.93 3.79
CA GLY A 87 8.62 -23.61 2.60
C GLY A 87 7.75 -22.35 2.80
N SER A 88 7.08 -22.26 3.95
CA SER A 88 6.30 -21.07 4.31
C SER A 88 7.17 -19.82 4.40
N PHE A 89 8.31 -19.91 5.10
CA PHE A 89 9.31 -18.86 5.19
C PHE A 89 9.76 -18.36 3.80
N LEU A 90 10.14 -19.28 2.92
CA LEU A 90 10.63 -18.93 1.58
C LEU A 90 9.53 -18.33 0.71
N LEU A 91 8.37 -18.99 0.62
CA LEU A 91 7.28 -18.54 -0.24
C LEU A 91 6.71 -17.19 0.18
N THR A 92 6.55 -16.95 1.48
CA THR A 92 6.06 -15.66 1.97
C THR A 92 7.08 -14.54 1.75
N SER A 93 8.38 -14.81 1.92
CA SER A 93 9.44 -13.86 1.64
C SER A 93 9.50 -13.47 0.16
N VAL A 94 9.38 -14.46 -0.73
CA VAL A 94 9.32 -14.22 -2.19
C VAL A 94 8.08 -13.40 -2.54
N LEU A 95 6.92 -13.74 -1.98
CA LEU A 95 5.69 -13.01 -2.23
C LEU A 95 5.77 -11.56 -1.74
N GLU A 96 6.31 -11.33 -0.53
CA GLU A 96 6.50 -9.99 0.03
C GLU A 96 7.45 -9.17 -0.84
N PHE A 97 8.57 -9.76 -1.28
CA PHE A 97 9.53 -9.12 -2.17
C PHE A 97 8.87 -8.74 -3.51
N ILE A 98 8.20 -9.68 -4.17
CA ILE A 98 7.54 -9.44 -5.47
C ILE A 98 6.47 -8.35 -5.30
N THR A 99 5.68 -8.41 -4.25
CA THR A 99 4.62 -7.41 -3.99
C THR A 99 5.22 -6.03 -3.79
N GLY A 100 6.24 -5.88 -2.95
CA GLY A 100 6.92 -4.61 -2.71
C GLY A 100 7.55 -4.04 -3.98
N PHE A 101 8.25 -4.89 -4.72
CA PHE A 101 8.89 -4.51 -5.99
C PHE A 101 7.87 -4.08 -7.05
N VAL A 102 6.80 -4.87 -7.27
CA VAL A 102 5.77 -4.55 -8.26
C VAL A 102 5.03 -3.28 -7.88
N MET A 103 4.64 -3.14 -6.61
CA MET A 103 3.95 -1.94 -6.14
C MET A 103 4.80 -0.68 -6.30
N GLU A 104 6.11 -0.75 -6.03
CA GLU A 104 7.01 0.38 -6.26
C GLU A 104 7.15 0.70 -7.75
N LYS A 105 7.25 -0.32 -8.60
CA LYS A 105 7.36 -0.11 -10.06
C LYS A 105 6.08 0.46 -10.68
N VAL A 106 4.92 -0.01 -10.24
CA VAL A 106 3.62 0.40 -10.78
C VAL A 106 3.18 1.76 -10.24
N PHE A 107 3.37 1.99 -8.95
CA PHE A 107 2.88 3.19 -8.29
C PHE A 107 3.97 4.22 -7.98
N HIS A 108 5.24 3.95 -8.28
CA HIS A 108 6.39 4.83 -7.98
C HIS A 108 6.49 5.22 -6.51
N ASN A 109 5.87 4.42 -5.62
CA ASN A 109 5.84 4.62 -4.17
C ASN A 109 6.28 3.35 -3.45
N LYS A 110 7.22 3.47 -2.54
CA LYS A 110 7.62 2.42 -1.62
C LYS A 110 6.71 2.48 -0.39
N TRP A 111 5.87 1.48 -0.20
CA TRP A 111 4.81 1.44 0.82
C TRP A 111 5.33 1.10 2.20
N TRP A 112 6.39 0.29 2.28
CA TRP A 112 7.16 -0.02 3.47
C TRP A 112 8.63 -0.07 3.11
N ASP A 113 9.49 0.13 4.10
CA ASP A 113 10.93 0.17 3.89
C ASP A 113 11.66 -0.47 5.07
N TYR A 114 12.26 -1.62 4.84
CA TYR A 114 13.08 -2.33 5.82
C TYR A 114 14.58 -2.10 5.64
N SER A 115 14.98 -1.06 4.93
CA SER A 115 16.39 -0.79 4.65
C SER A 115 17.22 -0.58 5.93
N ASP A 116 16.59 -0.16 7.03
CA ASP A 116 17.17 -0.01 8.35
C ASP A 116 17.28 -1.33 9.16
N LYS A 117 16.68 -2.43 8.65
CA LYS A 117 16.68 -3.72 9.34
C LYS A 117 17.82 -4.61 8.86
N PRO A 118 18.46 -5.40 9.79
CA PRO A 118 19.51 -6.34 9.40
C PRO A 118 18.98 -7.42 8.45
N PHE A 119 19.84 -7.88 7.55
CA PHE A 119 19.51 -8.92 6.55
C PHE A 119 18.27 -8.57 5.71
N ASN A 120 18.12 -7.30 5.32
CA ASN A 120 17.09 -6.92 4.37
C ASN A 120 17.54 -7.15 2.93
N ILE A 121 16.58 -7.34 2.04
CA ILE A 121 16.80 -7.44 0.60
C ILE A 121 16.09 -6.26 -0.05
N MET A 122 16.85 -5.26 -0.50
CA MET A 122 16.38 -4.02 -1.14
C MET A 122 15.33 -3.25 -0.32
N GLY A 123 15.25 -3.51 0.99
CA GLY A 123 14.24 -2.93 1.88
C GLY A 123 12.82 -3.46 1.70
N TYR A 124 12.59 -4.43 0.80
CA TYR A 124 11.26 -5.04 0.62
C TYR A 124 10.99 -6.16 1.61
N VAL A 125 12.02 -6.92 2.00
CA VAL A 125 11.96 -8.07 2.90
C VAL A 125 13.08 -7.99 3.92
N CYS A 126 12.88 -8.48 5.13
CA CYS A 126 13.96 -8.67 6.10
C CYS A 126 13.80 -9.97 6.90
N LEU A 127 14.92 -10.53 7.34
CA LEU A 127 14.98 -11.84 8.00
C LEU A 127 14.01 -11.94 9.20
N LYS A 128 13.91 -10.90 10.01
CA LYS A 128 13.01 -10.89 11.19
C LYS A 128 11.56 -11.17 10.80
N PHE A 129 11.04 -10.48 9.79
CA PHE A 129 9.65 -10.65 9.36
C PHE A 129 9.48 -11.94 8.57
N SER A 130 10.47 -12.37 7.80
CA SER A 130 10.43 -13.68 7.12
C SER A 130 10.31 -14.85 8.09
N ILE A 131 11.04 -14.83 9.21
CA ILE A 131 10.92 -15.82 10.29
C ILE A 131 9.51 -15.78 10.89
N PHE A 132 9.00 -14.59 11.19
CA PHE A 132 7.67 -14.41 11.74
C PHE A 132 6.57 -14.96 10.79
N TRP A 133 6.64 -14.60 9.51
CA TRP A 133 5.69 -15.07 8.51
C TRP A 133 5.77 -16.59 8.31
N GLY A 134 6.98 -17.17 8.32
CA GLY A 134 7.16 -18.60 8.27
C GLY A 134 6.41 -19.32 9.39
N LEU A 135 6.52 -18.84 10.63
CA LEU A 135 5.78 -19.38 11.78
C LEU A 135 4.27 -19.16 11.66
N ALA A 136 3.84 -17.94 11.30
CA ALA A 136 2.44 -17.59 11.17
C ALA A 136 1.73 -18.45 10.12
N PHE A 137 2.33 -18.63 8.94
CA PHE A 137 1.74 -19.45 7.88
C PHE A 137 1.78 -20.93 8.18
N THR A 138 2.80 -21.42 8.88
CA THR A 138 2.81 -22.80 9.42
C THR A 138 1.62 -23.02 10.34
N PHE A 139 1.39 -22.12 11.29
CA PHE A 139 0.24 -22.17 12.19
C PHE A 139 -1.09 -22.09 11.41
N ILE A 140 -1.19 -21.20 10.42
CA ILE A 140 -2.36 -21.09 9.56
C ILE A 140 -2.68 -22.42 8.89
N ILE A 141 -1.71 -23.07 8.25
CA ILE A 141 -1.95 -24.34 7.53
C ILE A 141 -2.38 -25.46 8.47
N LEU A 142 -1.76 -25.54 9.64
CA LEU A 142 -2.01 -26.67 10.54
C LEU A 142 -3.31 -26.53 11.32
N ILE A 143 -3.67 -25.30 11.70
CA ILE A 143 -4.77 -25.05 12.64
C ILE A 143 -5.89 -24.24 12.01
N ILE A 144 -5.60 -23.07 11.47
CA ILE A 144 -6.63 -22.12 11.01
C ILE A 144 -7.28 -22.61 9.71
N HIS A 145 -6.48 -23.03 8.75
CA HIS A 145 -7.00 -23.39 7.43
C HIS A 145 -7.97 -24.59 7.47
N PRO A 146 -7.73 -25.68 8.24
CA PRO A 146 -8.72 -26.74 8.42
C PRO A 146 -10.07 -26.26 8.93
N ILE A 147 -10.09 -25.28 9.83
CA ILE A 147 -11.31 -24.70 10.40
C ILE A 147 -12.03 -23.86 9.32
N ILE A 148 -11.31 -22.97 8.65
CA ILE A 148 -11.85 -22.12 7.58
C ILE A 148 -12.39 -22.97 6.43
N TYR A 149 -11.66 -23.99 6.02
CA TYR A 149 -12.09 -24.88 4.96
C TYR A 149 -13.38 -25.64 5.33
N GLY A 150 -13.48 -26.09 6.58
CA GLY A 150 -14.71 -26.66 7.13
C GLY A 150 -15.88 -25.68 7.11
N PHE A 151 -15.62 -24.41 7.50
CA PHE A 151 -16.63 -23.36 7.50
C PHE A 151 -17.15 -23.06 6.09
N ILE A 152 -16.28 -23.00 5.07
CA ILE A 152 -16.69 -22.78 3.67
C ILE A 152 -17.72 -23.85 3.22
N HIS A 153 -17.53 -25.11 3.65
CA HIS A 153 -18.42 -26.21 3.30
C HIS A 153 -19.76 -26.21 4.05
N LEU A 154 -19.88 -25.43 5.13
CA LEU A 154 -21.17 -25.23 5.82
C LEU A 154 -22.06 -24.21 5.09
N ILE A 155 -21.50 -23.40 4.22
CA ILE A 155 -22.27 -22.39 3.47
C ILE A 155 -23.08 -23.09 2.37
N PRO A 156 -24.42 -22.96 2.34
CA PRO A 156 -25.21 -23.47 1.22
C PRO A 156 -24.72 -22.89 -0.09
N HIS A 157 -24.42 -23.74 -1.08
CA HIS A 157 -23.71 -23.34 -2.30
C HIS A 157 -24.34 -22.14 -3.03
N ILE A 158 -25.67 -22.09 -3.15
CA ILE A 158 -26.38 -20.98 -3.82
C ILE A 158 -26.13 -19.67 -3.05
N VAL A 159 -26.30 -19.70 -1.72
CA VAL A 159 -26.04 -18.54 -0.85
C VAL A 159 -24.58 -18.08 -0.98
N GLY A 160 -23.66 -19.03 -0.95
CA GLY A 160 -22.23 -18.76 -1.09
C GLY A 160 -21.86 -18.12 -2.42
N VAL A 161 -22.45 -18.57 -3.53
CA VAL A 161 -22.23 -17.98 -4.85
C VAL A 161 -22.76 -16.55 -4.91
N VAL A 162 -23.98 -16.30 -4.41
CA VAL A 162 -24.54 -14.93 -4.38
C VAL A 162 -23.69 -13.99 -3.55
N LEU A 163 -23.25 -14.42 -2.37
CA LEU A 163 -22.36 -13.64 -1.49
C LEU A 163 -21.03 -13.35 -2.19
N LEU A 164 -20.41 -14.34 -2.83
CA LEU A 164 -19.15 -14.15 -3.56
C LEU A 164 -19.30 -13.13 -4.68
N ILE A 165 -20.39 -13.18 -5.46
CA ILE A 165 -20.63 -12.20 -6.53
C ILE A 165 -20.69 -10.79 -5.94
N ILE A 166 -21.43 -10.58 -4.86
CA ILE A 166 -21.56 -9.28 -4.21
C ILE A 166 -20.20 -8.80 -3.69
N ILE A 167 -19.48 -9.65 -2.94
CA ILE A 167 -18.20 -9.32 -2.32
C ILE A 167 -17.14 -9.05 -3.40
N MET A 168 -17.02 -9.90 -4.42
CA MET A 168 -16.05 -9.75 -5.50
C MET A 168 -16.33 -8.53 -6.37
N THR A 169 -17.59 -8.19 -6.58
CA THR A 169 -17.98 -6.96 -7.28
C THR A 169 -17.53 -5.73 -6.47
N GLY A 170 -17.82 -5.69 -5.17
CA GLY A 170 -17.37 -4.62 -4.28
C GLY A 170 -15.84 -4.52 -4.21
N PHE A 171 -15.16 -5.67 -4.15
CA PHE A 171 -13.70 -5.75 -4.19
C PHE A 171 -13.13 -5.17 -5.49
N ALA A 172 -13.68 -5.54 -6.64
CA ALA A 172 -13.24 -5.04 -7.95
C ALA A 172 -13.43 -3.52 -8.08
N ILE A 173 -14.58 -3.00 -7.65
CA ILE A 173 -14.85 -1.56 -7.61
C ILE A 173 -13.81 -0.85 -6.74
N ASP A 174 -13.53 -1.38 -5.54
CA ASP A 174 -12.57 -0.78 -4.61
C ASP A 174 -11.15 -0.78 -5.19
N VAL A 175 -10.73 -1.84 -5.86
CA VAL A 175 -9.44 -1.89 -6.57
C VAL A 175 -9.36 -0.76 -7.60
N VAL A 176 -10.38 -0.60 -8.44
CA VAL A 176 -10.40 0.44 -9.49
C VAL A 176 -10.35 1.84 -8.87
N VAL A 177 -11.15 2.09 -7.84
CA VAL A 177 -11.19 3.39 -7.14
C VAL A 177 -9.84 3.70 -6.48
N THR A 178 -9.27 2.73 -5.76
CA THR A 178 -7.99 2.91 -5.06
C THR A 178 -6.85 3.16 -6.04
N VAL A 179 -6.70 2.32 -7.06
CA VAL A 179 -5.65 2.46 -8.08
C VAL A 179 -5.77 3.77 -8.83
N SER A 180 -6.99 4.12 -9.30
CA SER A 180 -7.23 5.38 -10.00
C SER A 180 -6.89 6.59 -9.15
N THR A 181 -7.19 6.54 -7.85
CA THR A 181 -6.87 7.62 -6.92
C THR A 181 -5.36 7.77 -6.72
N ILE A 182 -4.62 6.67 -6.58
CA ILE A 182 -3.16 6.71 -6.43
C ILE A 182 -2.51 7.29 -7.69
N VAL A 183 -2.93 6.83 -8.87
CA VAL A 183 -2.39 7.34 -10.14
C VAL A 183 -2.64 8.85 -10.29
N LYS A 184 -3.86 9.32 -9.98
CA LYS A 184 -4.19 10.75 -9.99
C LYS A 184 -3.37 11.54 -8.96
N PHE A 185 -3.16 10.96 -7.78
CA PHE A 185 -2.36 11.59 -6.73
C PHE A 185 -0.88 11.71 -7.14
N ASN A 186 -0.28 10.66 -7.68
CA ASN A 186 1.10 10.71 -8.17
C ASN A 186 1.28 11.73 -9.30
N ARG A 187 0.34 11.80 -10.24
CA ARG A 187 0.35 12.84 -11.28
C ARG A 187 0.31 14.24 -10.67
N ARG A 188 -0.49 14.45 -9.63
CA ARG A 188 -0.55 15.74 -8.92
C ARG A 188 0.78 16.08 -8.25
N LEU A 189 1.41 15.12 -7.53
CA LEU A 189 2.73 15.33 -6.93
C LEU A 189 3.76 15.74 -7.97
N LYS A 190 3.77 15.08 -9.13
CA LYS A 190 4.67 15.45 -10.24
C LYS A 190 4.46 16.87 -10.73
N VAL A 191 3.20 17.28 -10.95
CA VAL A 191 2.87 18.66 -11.37
C VAL A 191 3.30 19.68 -10.30
N MET A 192 3.13 19.35 -9.02
CA MET A 192 3.58 20.22 -7.92
C MET A 192 5.11 20.34 -7.90
N ASP A 193 5.84 19.25 -8.12
CA ASP A 193 7.30 19.24 -8.20
C ASP A 193 7.82 20.08 -9.37
N ASP A 194 7.19 19.95 -10.55
CA ASP A 194 7.49 20.79 -11.72
C ASP A 194 7.23 22.28 -11.45
N ILE A 195 6.16 22.61 -10.72
CA ILE A 195 5.86 24.00 -10.33
C ILE A 195 6.88 24.51 -9.32
N ALA A 196 7.24 23.70 -8.32
CA ALA A 196 8.25 24.05 -7.32
C ALA A 196 9.61 24.34 -7.96
N ALA A 197 10.01 23.53 -8.96
CA ALA A 197 11.22 23.78 -9.72
C ALA A 197 11.18 25.11 -10.48
N LYS A 198 10.05 25.43 -11.14
CA LYS A 198 9.87 26.71 -11.85
C LYS A 198 9.89 27.91 -10.88
N ILE A 199 9.23 27.80 -9.72
CA ILE A 199 9.27 28.81 -8.66
C ILE A 199 10.71 29.08 -8.23
N LYS A 200 11.50 28.01 -8.01
CA LYS A 200 12.91 28.12 -7.60
C LYS A 200 13.73 28.85 -8.66
N VAL A 201 13.62 28.45 -9.94
CA VAL A 201 14.37 29.09 -11.03
C VAL A 201 14.00 30.58 -11.15
N LEU A 202 12.70 30.92 -11.13
CA LEU A 202 12.23 32.28 -11.26
C LEU A 202 12.61 33.15 -10.05
N SER A 203 12.54 32.57 -8.86
CA SER A 203 12.97 33.24 -7.61
C SER A 203 14.48 33.54 -7.60
N ASN A 204 15.30 32.59 -8.09
CA ASN A 204 16.74 32.80 -8.20
C ASN A 204 17.06 33.90 -9.22
N GLN A 205 16.40 33.91 -10.38
CA GLN A 205 16.61 34.96 -11.39
C GLN A 205 16.25 36.36 -10.87
N ILE A 206 15.19 36.48 -10.05
CA ILE A 206 14.83 37.74 -9.40
C ILE A 206 15.86 38.10 -8.33
N GLY A 207 16.30 37.12 -7.54
CA GLY A 207 17.28 37.32 -6.48
C GLY A 207 18.68 37.66 -6.98
N GLU A 208 19.12 37.04 -8.09
CA GLU A 208 20.40 37.32 -8.76
C GLU A 208 20.46 38.76 -9.28
N ASN A 209 19.37 39.19 -9.91
CA ASN A 209 19.24 40.59 -10.36
C ASN A 209 19.21 41.61 -9.21
N ILE A 210 18.65 41.24 -8.06
CA ILE A 210 18.69 42.10 -6.84
C ILE A 210 20.11 42.21 -6.31
N TYR A 211 20.85 41.08 -6.24
CA TYR A 211 22.22 41.04 -5.71
C TYR A 211 23.19 41.83 -6.58
N GLU A 212 23.08 41.74 -7.92
CA GLU A 212 23.94 42.49 -8.87
C GLU A 212 23.67 44.00 -8.87
N ASN A 213 22.46 44.44 -8.52
CA ASN A 213 22.03 45.84 -8.59
C ASN A 213 21.57 46.43 -7.24
N VAL A 214 22.13 45.94 -6.09
CA VAL A 214 21.69 46.35 -4.75
C VAL A 214 21.83 47.86 -4.53
N GLU A 215 22.89 48.49 -5.03
CA GLU A 215 23.07 49.95 -4.91
C GLU A 215 22.05 50.71 -5.77
N GLU A 216 21.76 50.23 -6.97
CA GLU A 216 20.80 50.81 -7.91
C GLU A 216 19.35 50.52 -7.50
N ALA A 217 19.07 49.36 -6.87
CA ALA A 217 17.74 48.95 -6.41
C ALA A 217 17.26 49.73 -5.17
N LEU A 218 18.15 50.21 -4.32
CA LEU A 218 17.81 51.09 -3.19
C LEU A 218 17.37 52.49 -3.63
N GLU A 219 17.96 53.04 -4.70
CA GLU A 219 17.57 54.33 -5.26
C GLU A 219 16.33 54.24 -6.19
N LYS A 220 16.13 53.09 -6.86
CA LYS A 220 15.10 52.93 -7.92
C LYS A 220 14.14 51.73 -7.66
N SER A 221 13.66 51.57 -6.44
CA SER A 221 12.78 50.46 -6.07
C SER A 221 11.47 50.36 -6.90
N ALA A 222 11.00 51.46 -7.48
CA ALA A 222 9.81 51.52 -8.35
C ALA A 222 10.17 50.98 -9.77
N GLU A 223 11.28 51.39 -10.34
CA GLU A 223 11.75 50.99 -11.67
C GLU A 223 12.15 49.49 -11.69
N PHE A 224 12.73 48.97 -10.58
CA PHE A 224 13.01 47.58 -10.39
C PHE A 224 11.73 46.73 -10.40
N LYS A 225 10.69 47.16 -9.69
CA LYS A 225 9.37 46.49 -9.67
C LYS A 225 8.72 46.51 -11.04
N GLU A 226 8.83 47.60 -11.79
CA GLU A 226 8.26 47.72 -13.14
C GLU A 226 8.98 46.79 -14.13
N GLY A 227 10.31 46.76 -14.11
CA GLY A 227 11.13 45.88 -14.96
C GLY A 227 11.00 44.39 -14.66
N HIS A 228 10.54 44.01 -13.45
CA HIS A 228 10.34 42.64 -13.04
C HIS A 228 8.87 42.26 -12.80
N ALA A 229 7.92 43.17 -13.08
CA ALA A 229 6.50 42.98 -12.80
C ALA A 229 5.95 41.69 -13.41
N GLU A 230 6.27 41.39 -14.65
CA GLU A 230 5.84 40.16 -15.34
C GLU A 230 6.40 38.89 -14.64
N LYS A 231 7.67 38.91 -14.20
CA LYS A 231 8.28 37.79 -13.50
C LYS A 231 7.69 37.59 -12.10
N ILE A 232 7.40 38.68 -11.38
CA ILE A 232 6.79 38.66 -10.08
C ILE A 232 5.36 38.13 -10.18
N GLU A 233 4.57 38.65 -11.10
CA GLU A 233 3.21 38.14 -11.37
C GLU A 233 3.21 36.65 -11.71
N LYS A 234 4.13 36.23 -12.55
CA LYS A 234 4.29 34.79 -12.92
C LYS A 234 4.66 33.94 -11.70
N LEU A 235 5.52 34.45 -10.81
CA LEU A 235 5.91 33.78 -9.58
C LEU A 235 4.71 33.64 -8.63
N GLU A 236 3.91 34.67 -8.45
CA GLU A 236 2.69 34.68 -7.63
C GLU A 236 1.65 33.69 -8.18
N ASN A 237 1.43 33.70 -9.47
CA ASN A 237 0.53 32.77 -10.15
C ASN A 237 0.97 31.30 -9.96
N LEU A 238 2.29 31.02 -10.05
CA LEU A 238 2.83 29.69 -9.79
C LEU A 238 2.66 29.27 -8.32
N ARG A 239 2.91 30.17 -7.37
CA ARG A 239 2.68 29.92 -5.94
C ARG A 239 1.22 29.65 -5.65
N HIS A 240 0.32 30.48 -6.15
CA HIS A 240 -1.12 30.27 -5.99
C HIS A 240 -1.56 28.89 -6.53
N LYS A 241 -1.08 28.52 -7.70
CA LYS A 241 -1.37 27.20 -8.29
C LYS A 241 -0.79 26.05 -7.47
N TYR A 242 0.40 26.22 -6.89
CA TYR A 242 1.01 25.23 -6.00
C TYR A 242 0.16 25.05 -4.74
N ASP A 243 -0.23 26.15 -4.10
CA ASP A 243 -1.04 26.15 -2.87
C ASP A 243 -2.44 25.56 -3.13
N GLU A 244 -3.04 25.85 -4.28
CA GLU A 244 -4.31 25.22 -4.69
C GLU A 244 -4.15 23.70 -4.82
N LEU A 245 -3.08 23.23 -5.45
CA LEU A 245 -2.81 21.81 -5.56
C LEU A 245 -2.49 21.18 -4.20
N LEU A 246 -1.74 21.87 -3.35
CA LEU A 246 -1.40 21.41 -2.01
C LEU A 246 -2.65 21.28 -1.13
N SER A 247 -3.59 22.24 -1.21
CA SER A 247 -4.82 22.25 -0.40
C SER A 247 -5.87 21.21 -0.79
N LYS A 248 -5.80 20.65 -2.00
CA LYS A 248 -6.76 19.64 -2.47
C LYS A 248 -6.60 18.33 -1.69
N LYS A 249 -7.50 18.06 -0.74
CA LYS A 249 -7.54 16.84 0.05
C LYS A 249 -8.43 15.78 -0.63
N ASN A 250 -7.94 14.55 -0.72
CA ASN A 250 -8.72 13.40 -1.15
C ASN A 250 -8.77 12.36 -0.03
N ALA A 251 -9.96 11.84 0.29
CA ALA A 251 -10.16 10.91 1.41
C ALA A 251 -9.32 9.64 1.27
N VAL A 252 -9.26 9.04 0.06
CA VAL A 252 -8.52 7.81 -0.19
C VAL A 252 -7.00 8.03 -0.06
N SER A 253 -6.44 9.08 -0.68
CA SER A 253 -5.01 9.37 -0.57
C SER A 253 -4.60 9.74 0.86
N SER A 254 -5.44 10.49 1.59
CA SER A 254 -5.20 10.82 3.00
C SER A 254 -5.24 9.58 3.89
N ARG A 255 -6.20 8.67 3.64
CA ARG A 255 -6.27 7.38 4.33
C ARG A 255 -5.00 6.56 4.10
N LEU A 256 -4.55 6.45 2.84
CA LEU A 256 -3.35 5.69 2.48
C LEU A 256 -2.10 6.25 3.16
N MET A 257 -1.91 7.57 3.18
CA MET A 257 -0.78 8.18 3.88
C MET A 257 -0.81 7.94 5.40
N LYS A 258 -2.01 7.92 6.01
CA LYS A 258 -2.17 7.52 7.43
C LYS A 258 -1.90 6.03 7.64
N ALA A 259 -2.32 5.19 6.70
CA ALA A 259 -2.06 3.74 6.75
C ALA A 259 -0.56 3.44 6.65
N PHE A 260 0.14 4.13 5.76
CA PHE A 260 1.55 3.93 5.42
C PHE A 260 2.34 5.23 5.65
N PRO A 261 2.60 5.64 6.90
CA PRO A 261 3.30 6.90 7.20
C PRO A 261 4.73 6.90 6.68
N ASP A 262 5.37 5.74 6.61
CA ASP A 262 6.73 5.56 6.10
C ASP A 262 6.80 5.44 4.56
N MET A 263 5.65 5.59 3.87
CA MET A 263 5.60 5.59 2.40
C MET A 263 6.48 6.70 1.84
N LYS A 264 7.35 6.34 0.90
CA LYS A 264 8.24 7.25 0.18
C LYS A 264 7.87 7.27 -1.30
N SER A 265 7.94 8.43 -1.93
CA SER A 265 7.84 8.54 -3.39
C SER A 265 9.22 8.43 -4.02
N ARG A 266 9.36 7.63 -5.06
CA ARG A 266 10.63 7.46 -5.75
C ARG A 266 11.10 8.74 -6.46
N GLU A 267 10.17 9.51 -7.01
CA GLU A 267 10.46 10.67 -7.85
C GLU A 267 10.16 11.99 -7.14
N ASN A 268 9.11 12.06 -6.31
CA ASN A 268 8.57 13.29 -5.74
C ASN A 268 8.50 13.23 -4.20
N ASP A 269 9.55 12.70 -3.55
CA ASP A 269 9.53 12.46 -2.09
C ASP A 269 9.48 13.76 -1.26
N LYS A 270 10.12 14.82 -1.74
CA LYS A 270 10.08 16.13 -1.08
C LYS A 270 8.66 16.68 -1.05
N THR A 271 8.00 16.69 -2.21
CA THR A 271 6.62 17.18 -2.37
C THR A 271 5.62 16.30 -1.60
N LEU A 272 5.84 14.98 -1.58
CA LEU A 272 5.05 14.05 -0.75
C LEU A 272 5.21 14.36 0.75
N THR A 273 6.42 14.62 1.20
CA THR A 273 6.72 14.96 2.60
C THR A 273 6.06 16.29 2.99
N GLU A 274 6.15 17.30 2.14
CA GLU A 274 5.47 18.58 2.35
C GLU A 274 3.96 18.42 2.43
N PHE A 275 3.38 17.61 1.52
CA PHE A 275 1.96 17.29 1.54
C PHE A 275 1.54 16.58 2.84
N LYS A 276 2.32 15.60 3.31
CA LYS A 276 2.07 14.92 4.60
C LYS A 276 2.09 15.92 5.76
N LYS A 277 3.09 16.80 5.84
CA LYS A 277 3.20 17.84 6.88
C LYS A 277 2.01 18.80 6.83
N HIS A 278 1.64 19.29 5.65
CA HIS A 278 0.50 20.22 5.49
C HIS A 278 -0.80 19.65 6.07
N PHE A 279 -1.06 18.36 5.88
CA PHE A 279 -2.25 17.70 6.40
C PHE A 279 -2.06 16.97 7.74
N ARG A 280 -0.91 17.09 8.39
CA ARG A 280 -0.56 16.39 9.65
C ARG A 280 -0.78 14.88 9.53
N LEU A 281 -0.29 14.30 8.46
CA LEU A 281 -0.41 12.87 8.15
C LEU A 281 0.85 12.08 8.51
N ASP A 282 1.87 12.76 9.02
CA ASP A 282 3.11 12.16 9.53
C ASP A 282 2.83 11.35 10.80
N LYS A 283 3.77 10.47 11.17
CA LYS A 283 3.73 9.81 12.49
C LYS A 283 3.65 10.88 13.57
N PRO A 284 2.77 10.70 14.59
CA PRO A 284 2.89 11.53 15.79
C PRO A 284 4.30 11.32 16.36
N GLU A 285 5.00 12.42 16.65
CA GLU A 285 6.27 12.36 17.36
C GLU A 285 6.07 11.53 18.62
N GLN A 286 6.82 10.45 18.75
CA GLN A 286 6.82 9.65 19.99
C GLN A 286 7.31 10.57 21.10
N LYS A 287 6.38 10.90 22.02
CA LYS A 287 6.73 11.55 23.28
C LYS A 287 7.39 10.57 24.22
#